data_c09df40f26b84d2932fc9ec6245d406c
#
_entry.id   c09df40f26b84d2932fc9ec6245d406c
#
_cell.length_a   1.000
_cell.length_b   1.000
_cell.length_c   1.000
_cell.angle_alpha   90.00
_cell.angle_beta   90.00
_cell.angle_gamma   90.00
#
_symmetry.space_group_name_H-M   'P 1'
#
loop_
_entity.id
_entity.type
_entity.pdbx_description
1 polymer ?
#
loop_
_entity_poly.entity_id
_entity_poly.type
_entity_poly.pdbx_seq_one_letter_code
_entity_poly.pdbx_strand_id
1 'polypeptide(L)'
;MNISQNLLIEGWRGINHSYAMINQYQIRELLKNNKFKIYFKDIPYFDSEWNKKNNSSGLKDFEEKISKLTQPSNKLKIDILYRISFPYRMHGGNANKIFVFGTSEYQKIDNKIYQGEELNKKYINKSIKVITSSNWSKVGFIKEGFKENDVIVIPCGVDLKIFKPISKEKKIKIRKKLNINNDHFVFLNVSAMTWNKGINKLLVAFSEIKRKYSFAKLILKDQSNLYKETAKNYISITKKNFPIY
;
A
#
# COMPACT_ATOMS: atom_id res chain seq x y z
N MET A 1 -29.77 -18.82 12.08
CA MET A 1 -29.47 -17.74 11.10
C MET A 1 -28.20 -17.05 11.55
N ASN A 2 -27.12 -17.11 10.77
CA ASN A 2 -25.91 -16.36 11.11
C ASN A 2 -26.20 -14.88 10.91
N ILE A 3 -26.24 -14.12 12.00
CA ILE A 3 -26.39 -12.65 11.95
C ILE A 3 -25.15 -12.10 11.25
N SER A 4 -25.33 -11.52 10.07
CA SER A 4 -24.26 -10.85 9.34
C SER A 4 -23.86 -9.58 10.08
N GLN A 5 -22.58 -9.46 10.45
CA GLN A 5 -22.06 -8.27 11.14
C GLN A 5 -21.89 -7.09 10.17
N ASN A 6 -22.25 -5.89 10.62
CA ASN A 6 -22.05 -4.66 9.85
C ASN A 6 -20.59 -4.20 9.99
N LEU A 7 -19.84 -4.28 8.91
CA LEU A 7 -18.46 -3.84 8.83
C LEU A 7 -18.39 -2.52 8.05
N LEU A 8 -17.97 -1.45 8.70
CA LEU A 8 -17.62 -0.18 8.04
C LEU A 8 -16.12 -0.10 7.81
N ILE A 9 -15.73 0.14 6.59
CA ILE A 9 -14.33 0.42 6.21
C ILE A 9 -14.20 1.91 5.91
N GLU A 10 -13.33 2.61 6.65
CA GLU A 10 -12.92 3.99 6.37
C GLU A 10 -11.52 3.97 5.76
N GLY A 11 -11.35 4.49 4.53
CA GLY A 11 -10.03 4.41 3.90
C GLY A 11 -9.97 4.92 2.46
N TRP A 12 -8.87 4.58 1.80
CA TRP A 12 -8.65 4.92 0.39
C TRP A 12 -8.96 3.75 -0.52
N ARG A 13 -9.48 4.06 -1.70
CA ARG A 13 -9.68 3.13 -2.83
C ARG A 13 -9.56 3.88 -4.16
N GLY A 14 -9.37 3.16 -5.25
CA GLY A 14 -9.35 3.72 -6.61
C GLY A 14 -8.05 4.41 -7.00
N ILE A 15 -6.99 4.29 -6.23
CA ILE A 15 -5.65 4.80 -6.53
C ILE A 15 -4.58 3.74 -6.28
N ASN A 16 -3.43 3.87 -6.93
CA ASN A 16 -2.32 2.91 -6.82
C ASN A 16 -1.39 3.21 -5.61
N HIS A 17 -1.92 3.77 -4.55
CA HIS A 17 -1.21 3.91 -3.29
C HIS A 17 -1.24 2.59 -2.50
N SER A 18 -0.17 2.26 -1.78
CA SER A 18 -0.06 0.98 -1.04
C SER A 18 -1.25 0.72 -0.12
N TYR A 19 -1.71 1.70 0.64
CA TYR A 19 -2.87 1.55 1.53
C TYR A 19 -4.17 1.30 0.76
N ALA A 20 -4.39 2.02 -0.34
CA ALA A 20 -5.56 1.77 -1.18
C ALA A 20 -5.52 0.38 -1.81
N MET A 21 -4.34 -0.06 -2.26
CA MET A 21 -4.16 -1.41 -2.82
C MET A 21 -4.40 -2.50 -1.78
N ILE A 22 -3.80 -2.39 -0.58
CA ILE A 22 -4.03 -3.33 0.52
C ILE A 22 -5.52 -3.38 0.85
N ASN A 23 -6.16 -2.22 1.01
CA ASN A 23 -7.57 -2.11 1.32
C ASN A 23 -8.46 -2.82 0.27
N GLN A 24 -8.22 -2.56 -1.00
CA GLN A 24 -9.00 -3.15 -2.09
C GLN A 24 -8.83 -4.67 -2.19
N TYR A 25 -7.61 -5.20 -1.98
CA TYR A 25 -7.39 -6.64 -1.92
C TYR A 25 -8.08 -7.28 -0.72
N GLN A 26 -8.06 -6.62 0.45
CA GLN A 26 -8.78 -7.08 1.64
C GLN A 26 -10.30 -7.07 1.43
N ILE A 27 -10.85 -5.99 0.85
CA ILE A 27 -12.28 -5.91 0.51
C ILE A 27 -12.66 -7.04 -0.46
N ARG A 28 -11.83 -7.31 -1.47
CA ARG A 28 -12.06 -8.42 -2.42
C ARG A 28 -12.24 -9.75 -1.70
N GLU A 29 -11.40 -10.03 -0.72
CA GLU A 29 -11.49 -11.28 0.04
C GLU A 29 -12.69 -11.27 1.01
N LEU A 30 -12.97 -10.15 1.64
CA LEU A 30 -14.13 -10.00 2.53
C LEU A 30 -15.46 -10.14 1.78
N LEU A 31 -15.55 -9.65 0.52
CA LEU A 31 -16.74 -9.80 -0.34
C LEU A 31 -17.03 -11.25 -0.74
N LYS A 32 -16.06 -12.15 -0.63
CA LYS A 32 -16.26 -13.59 -0.85
C LYS A 32 -16.86 -14.29 0.39
N ASN A 33 -16.91 -13.60 1.52
CA ASN A 33 -17.32 -14.13 2.80
C ASN A 33 -18.65 -13.50 3.24
N ASN A 34 -19.71 -14.30 3.34
CA ASN A 34 -21.06 -13.84 3.68
C ASN A 34 -21.25 -13.47 5.17
N LYS A 35 -20.17 -13.47 5.98
CA LYS A 35 -20.24 -13.11 7.42
C LYS A 35 -20.41 -11.62 7.66
N PHE A 36 -20.10 -10.77 6.66
CA PHE A 36 -20.13 -9.32 6.80
C PHE A 36 -21.03 -8.67 5.77
N LYS A 37 -21.80 -7.68 6.21
CA LYS A 37 -22.39 -6.66 5.37
C LYS A 37 -21.43 -5.47 5.34
N ILE A 38 -20.80 -5.21 4.20
CA ILE A 38 -19.69 -4.27 4.06
C ILE A 38 -20.21 -2.92 3.61
N TYR A 39 -19.80 -1.88 4.33
CA TYR A 39 -20.00 -0.47 4.02
C TYR A 39 -18.65 0.20 3.84
N PHE A 40 -18.60 1.25 3.06
CA PHE A 40 -17.36 1.98 2.80
C PHE A 40 -17.57 3.48 2.90
N LYS A 41 -16.64 4.13 3.62
CA LYS A 41 -16.54 5.58 3.69
C LYS A 41 -15.21 6.02 3.10
N ASP A 42 -15.27 6.76 1.99
CA ASP A 42 -14.08 7.36 1.40
C ASP A 42 -13.52 8.43 2.36
N ILE A 43 -12.23 8.32 2.65
CA ILE A 43 -11.47 9.33 3.39
C ILE A 43 -10.70 10.17 2.37
N PRO A 44 -10.61 11.50 2.56
CA PRO A 44 -9.80 12.36 1.70
C PRO A 44 -8.39 11.80 1.53
N TYR A 45 -7.86 11.87 0.31
CA TYR A 45 -6.49 11.46 0.06
C TYR A 45 -5.52 12.39 0.77
N PHE A 46 -4.35 11.89 1.11
CA PHE A 46 -3.29 12.66 1.75
C PHE A 46 -2.82 13.83 0.87
N ASP A 47 -2.69 13.59 -0.42
CA ASP A 47 -2.41 14.61 -1.42
C ASP A 47 -3.71 14.95 -2.18
N SER A 48 -4.09 16.21 -2.20
CA SER A 48 -5.31 16.70 -2.85
C SER A 48 -5.33 16.50 -4.37
N GLU A 49 -4.16 16.32 -4.99
CA GLU A 49 -4.05 16.07 -6.43
C GLU A 49 -4.26 14.61 -6.81
N TRP A 50 -4.22 13.70 -5.85
CA TRP A 50 -4.53 12.30 -6.12
C TRP A 50 -5.99 12.15 -6.52
N ASN A 51 -6.22 11.49 -7.62
CA ASN A 51 -7.58 11.26 -8.12
C ASN A 51 -7.74 9.88 -8.73
N LYS A 52 -8.99 9.42 -8.82
CA LYS A 52 -9.34 8.10 -9.37
C LYS A 52 -9.24 8.04 -10.89
N LYS A 53 -9.30 9.16 -11.60
CA LYS A 53 -9.38 9.19 -13.07
C LYS A 53 -8.13 8.64 -13.75
N ASN A 54 -6.97 8.90 -13.16
CA ASN A 54 -5.67 8.52 -13.72
C ASN A 54 -5.09 7.25 -13.10
N ASN A 55 -5.87 6.56 -12.28
CA ASN A 55 -5.42 5.39 -11.54
C ASN A 55 -6.41 4.24 -11.70
N SER A 56 -5.90 3.04 -11.83
CA SER A 56 -6.69 1.81 -11.83
C SER A 56 -6.39 1.01 -10.57
N SER A 57 -7.40 0.40 -9.99
CA SER A 57 -7.21 -0.49 -8.85
C SER A 57 -6.44 -1.78 -9.21
N GLY A 58 -6.34 -2.09 -10.49
CA GLY A 58 -5.78 -3.37 -10.96
C GLY A 58 -6.66 -4.60 -10.65
N LEU A 59 -7.84 -4.41 -10.07
CA LEU A 59 -8.77 -5.46 -9.64
C LEU A 59 -9.98 -5.58 -10.56
N LYS A 60 -9.76 -5.70 -11.86
CA LYS A 60 -10.78 -5.68 -12.93
C LYS A 60 -12.13 -6.27 -12.53
N ASP A 61 -12.14 -7.49 -12.03
CA ASP A 61 -13.37 -8.23 -11.71
C ASP A 61 -14.09 -7.74 -10.45
N PHE A 62 -13.40 -6.96 -9.60
CA PHE A 62 -13.93 -6.47 -8.33
C PHE A 62 -14.05 -4.95 -8.26
N GLU A 63 -13.53 -4.23 -9.24
CA GLU A 63 -13.50 -2.76 -9.22
C GLU A 63 -14.91 -2.19 -9.13
N GLU A 64 -15.84 -2.71 -9.91
CA GLU A 64 -17.25 -2.32 -9.87
C GLU A 64 -17.92 -2.63 -8.52
N LYS A 65 -17.67 -3.83 -7.97
CA LYS A 65 -18.22 -4.22 -6.67
C LYS A 65 -17.69 -3.34 -5.54
N ILE A 66 -16.40 -3.02 -5.57
CA ILE A 66 -15.76 -2.14 -4.58
C ILE A 66 -16.25 -0.70 -4.71
N SER A 67 -16.43 -0.20 -5.93
CA SER A 67 -16.91 1.17 -6.17
C SER A 67 -18.36 1.38 -5.73
N LYS A 68 -19.20 0.34 -5.81
CA LYS A 68 -20.61 0.35 -5.37
C LYS A 68 -20.81 0.31 -3.85
N LEU A 69 -19.76 0.05 -3.07
CA LEU A 69 -19.88 0.12 -1.60
C LEU A 69 -20.11 1.57 -1.16
N THR A 70 -21.16 1.77 -0.36
CA THR A 70 -21.61 3.11 0.08
C THR A 70 -21.46 3.27 1.59
N GLN A 71 -21.58 4.49 2.06
CA GLN A 71 -21.68 4.78 3.50
C GLN A 71 -22.96 4.19 4.09
N PRO A 72 -22.91 3.73 5.34
CA PRO A 72 -24.12 3.30 6.05
C PRO A 72 -24.99 4.53 6.41
N SER A 73 -26.28 4.30 6.63
CA SER A 73 -27.12 5.35 7.21
C SER A 73 -26.67 5.68 8.64
N ASN A 74 -26.90 6.90 9.08
CA ASN A 74 -26.50 7.35 10.44
C ASN A 74 -27.18 6.57 11.57
N LYS A 75 -28.30 5.91 11.28
CA LYS A 75 -29.04 5.08 12.24
C LYS A 75 -28.53 3.64 12.33
N LEU A 76 -27.67 3.21 11.38
CA LEU A 76 -27.20 1.84 11.35
C LEU A 76 -26.13 1.61 12.43
N LYS A 77 -26.36 0.62 13.28
CA LYS A 77 -25.35 0.16 14.22
C LYS A 77 -24.21 -0.54 13.49
N ILE A 78 -22.99 -0.10 13.72
CA ILE A 78 -21.76 -0.69 13.19
C ILE A 78 -21.16 -1.62 14.24
N ASP A 79 -20.94 -2.88 13.88
CA ASP A 79 -20.32 -3.86 14.76
C ASP A 79 -18.80 -3.75 14.73
N ILE A 80 -18.23 -3.54 13.53
CA ILE A 80 -16.79 -3.45 13.30
C ILE A 80 -16.49 -2.21 12.47
N LEU A 81 -15.55 -1.39 12.93
CA LEU A 81 -14.97 -0.29 12.18
C LEU A 81 -13.51 -0.64 11.84
N TYR A 82 -13.17 -0.63 10.56
CA TYR A 82 -11.82 -0.81 10.07
C TYR A 82 -11.32 0.43 9.35
N ARG A 83 -10.19 0.97 9.78
CA ARG A 83 -9.57 2.16 9.21
C ARG A 83 -8.27 1.81 8.51
N ILE A 84 -8.13 2.28 7.27
CA ILE A 84 -6.92 2.11 6.47
C ILE A 84 -6.67 3.36 5.63
N SER A 85 -5.98 4.31 6.21
CA SER A 85 -5.57 5.59 5.60
C SER A 85 -4.36 6.14 6.33
N PHE A 86 -3.76 7.17 5.79
CA PHE A 86 -2.70 7.94 6.44
C PHE A 86 -3.11 9.43 6.42
N PRO A 87 -2.90 10.19 7.51
CA PRO A 87 -2.42 9.78 8.86
C PRO A 87 -3.38 8.82 9.59
N TYR A 88 -2.89 8.12 10.61
CA TYR A 88 -3.69 7.17 11.37
C TYR A 88 -4.68 7.87 12.30
N ARG A 89 -5.91 7.47 12.26
CA ARG A 89 -6.96 7.97 13.15
C ARG A 89 -7.21 6.99 14.30
N MET A 90 -6.58 7.25 15.45
CA MET A 90 -6.61 6.39 16.64
C MET A 90 -7.72 6.80 17.65
N HIS A 91 -8.62 7.69 17.28
CA HIS A 91 -9.67 8.19 18.16
C HIS A 91 -11.04 8.15 17.49
N GLY A 92 -12.07 8.27 18.32
CA GLY A 92 -13.45 8.33 17.86
C GLY A 92 -13.91 7.05 17.13
N GLY A 93 -15.16 7.04 16.73
CA GLY A 93 -15.84 5.93 16.09
C GLY A 93 -16.84 5.27 17.03
N ASN A 94 -18.02 4.99 16.51
CA ASN A 94 -19.11 4.33 17.25
C ASN A 94 -19.27 2.90 16.72
N ALA A 95 -18.42 1.99 17.19
CA ALA A 95 -18.47 0.57 16.84
C ALA A 95 -18.03 -0.29 18.04
N ASN A 96 -18.50 -1.52 18.08
CA ASN A 96 -18.13 -2.45 19.15
C ASN A 96 -16.64 -2.82 19.13
N LYS A 97 -16.05 -2.90 17.92
CA LYS A 97 -14.63 -3.18 17.69
C LYS A 97 -14.07 -2.21 16.67
N ILE A 98 -12.90 -1.66 16.93
CA ILE A 98 -12.21 -0.73 16.03
C ILE A 98 -10.82 -1.28 15.72
N PHE A 99 -10.53 -1.40 14.45
CA PHE A 99 -9.21 -1.79 13.94
C PHE A 99 -8.63 -0.65 13.11
N VAL A 100 -7.35 -0.38 13.29
CA VAL A 100 -6.61 0.61 12.50
C VAL A 100 -5.42 -0.07 11.86
N PHE A 101 -5.35 -0.05 10.53
CA PHE A 101 -4.16 -0.50 9.82
C PHE A 101 -3.11 0.60 9.83
N GLY A 102 -1.89 0.24 10.21
CA GLY A 102 -0.76 1.15 10.22
C GLY A 102 0.58 0.43 10.10
N THR A 103 1.60 1.18 9.73
CA THR A 103 2.98 0.71 9.66
C THR A 103 3.90 1.64 10.45
N SER A 104 4.92 1.08 11.07
CA SER A 104 6.00 1.81 11.72
C SER A 104 7.29 1.48 10.96
N GLU A 105 7.67 2.35 10.02
CA GLU A 105 8.79 2.08 9.10
C GLU A 105 10.14 2.05 9.82
N TYR A 106 10.31 2.89 10.85
CA TYR A 106 11.56 3.02 11.62
C TYR A 106 11.44 2.52 13.07
N GLN A 107 10.44 1.69 13.37
CA GLN A 107 10.08 1.34 14.75
C GLN A 107 9.82 2.57 15.64
N LYS A 108 9.45 3.67 15.04
CA LYS A 108 9.04 4.91 15.69
C LYS A 108 7.84 5.46 14.95
N ILE A 109 6.89 5.99 15.68
CA ILE A 109 5.72 6.63 15.13
C ILE A 109 5.81 8.10 15.52
N ASP A 110 5.99 8.96 14.54
CA ASP A 110 6.07 10.41 14.69
C ASP A 110 4.66 11.00 14.89
N ASN A 111 4.52 12.11 15.61
CA ASN A 111 3.27 12.82 15.81
C ASN A 111 2.57 13.24 14.50
N LYS A 112 3.32 13.44 13.42
CA LYS A 112 2.77 13.68 12.07
C LYS A 112 1.98 12.50 11.50
N ILE A 113 2.20 11.30 12.05
CA ILE A 113 1.52 10.06 11.66
C ILE A 113 0.11 10.01 12.24
N TYR A 114 -0.18 10.79 13.25
CA TYR A 114 -1.49 10.90 13.90
C TYR A 114 -2.07 12.29 13.67
N GLN A 115 -2.75 12.57 12.65
CA GLN A 115 -3.56 13.77 12.34
C GLN A 115 -3.37 15.03 13.24
N GLY A 116 -2.13 15.33 13.69
CA GLY A 116 -1.81 16.50 14.52
C GLY A 116 -2.27 16.42 15.99
N GLU A 117 -2.86 15.34 16.42
CA GLU A 117 -3.12 15.09 17.84
C GLU A 117 -1.91 14.32 18.41
N GLU A 118 -1.31 14.85 19.49
CA GLU A 118 -0.43 14.05 20.31
C GLU A 118 -1.16 12.74 20.61
N LEU A 119 -0.45 11.63 20.49
CA LEU A 119 -0.95 10.34 20.95
C LEU A 119 -1.15 10.46 22.45
N ASN A 120 -2.22 11.12 22.81
CA ASN A 120 -2.58 11.22 24.20
C ASN A 120 -2.89 9.79 24.64
N LYS A 121 -1.95 9.19 25.37
CA LYS A 121 -2.06 7.82 25.93
C LYS A 121 -3.40 7.58 26.61
N LYS A 122 -4.10 8.66 27.00
CA LYS A 122 -5.44 8.69 27.54
C LYS A 122 -6.52 8.31 26.52
N TYR A 123 -6.26 8.48 25.19
CA TYR A 123 -7.20 8.16 24.10
C TYR A 123 -6.83 6.91 23.30
N ILE A 124 -5.75 6.22 23.64
CA ILE A 124 -5.59 4.83 23.18
C ILE A 124 -6.72 4.05 23.80
N ASN A 125 -7.87 4.20 23.19
CA ASN A 125 -9.11 3.61 23.68
C ASN A 125 -8.90 2.09 23.76
N LYS A 126 -9.29 1.51 24.88
CA LYS A 126 -9.23 0.07 25.18
C LYS A 126 -9.90 -0.81 24.09
N SER A 127 -10.69 -0.21 23.21
CA SER A 127 -11.39 -0.88 22.10
C SER A 127 -10.64 -0.86 20.77
N ILE A 128 -9.53 -0.10 20.62
CA ILE A 128 -8.78 -0.01 19.37
C ILE A 128 -7.69 -1.07 19.33
N LYS A 129 -7.66 -1.84 18.25
CA LYS A 129 -6.56 -2.74 17.90
C LYS A 129 -5.87 -2.27 16.62
N VAL A 130 -4.55 -2.34 16.63
CA VAL A 130 -3.74 -2.03 15.44
C VAL A 130 -3.53 -3.30 14.65
N ILE A 131 -3.73 -3.22 13.34
CA ILE A 131 -3.30 -4.24 12.37
C ILE A 131 -2.07 -3.71 11.66
N THR A 132 -1.00 -4.49 11.63
CA THR A 132 0.23 -4.14 10.92
C THR A 132 0.75 -5.31 10.10
N SER A 133 1.62 -5.03 9.13
CA SER A 133 2.06 -6.04 8.15
C SER A 133 3.29 -6.86 8.58
N SER A 134 3.97 -6.49 9.66
CA SER A 134 5.20 -7.17 10.08
C SER A 134 5.47 -7.06 11.58
N ASN A 135 6.27 -8.00 12.11
CA ASN A 135 6.76 -7.94 13.48
C ASN A 135 7.66 -6.71 13.72
N TRP A 136 8.43 -6.30 12.70
CA TRP A 136 9.21 -5.06 12.76
C TRP A 136 8.33 -3.85 13.07
N SER A 137 7.24 -3.71 12.35
CA SER A 137 6.28 -2.63 12.54
C SER A 137 5.54 -2.74 13.88
N LYS A 138 5.19 -3.96 14.34
CA LYS A 138 4.58 -4.20 15.65
C LYS A 138 5.44 -3.62 16.78
N VAL A 139 6.75 -3.83 16.75
CA VAL A 139 7.67 -3.30 17.77
C VAL A 139 7.56 -1.78 17.89
N GLY A 140 7.41 -1.06 16.77
CA GLY A 140 7.24 0.39 16.79
C GLY A 140 5.96 0.84 17.53
N PHE A 141 4.83 0.16 17.28
CA PHE A 141 3.59 0.45 18.01
C PHE A 141 3.69 0.16 19.51
N ILE A 142 4.37 -0.94 19.88
CA ILE A 142 4.61 -1.27 21.31
C ILE A 142 5.47 -0.20 21.98
N LYS A 143 6.53 0.29 21.32
CA LYS A 143 7.38 1.38 21.82
C LYS A 143 6.59 2.67 22.05
N GLU A 144 5.56 2.92 21.28
CA GLU A 144 4.66 4.06 21.44
C GLU A 144 3.58 3.86 22.52
N GLY A 145 3.57 2.71 23.19
CA GLY A 145 2.71 2.44 24.34
C GLY A 145 1.47 1.62 24.06
N PHE A 146 1.31 1.04 22.86
CA PHE A 146 0.30 0.04 22.60
C PHE A 146 0.63 -1.26 23.35
N LYS A 147 -0.38 -1.92 23.92
CA LYS A 147 -0.20 -3.24 24.50
C LYS A 147 0.09 -4.25 23.40
N GLU A 148 0.94 -5.22 23.68
CA GLU A 148 1.32 -6.24 22.72
C GLU A 148 0.12 -6.99 22.10
N ASN A 149 -0.87 -7.31 22.95
CA ASN A 149 -2.10 -8.01 22.54
C ASN A 149 -3.07 -7.13 21.72
N ASP A 150 -2.84 -5.81 21.67
CA ASP A 150 -3.65 -4.89 20.88
C ASP A 150 -3.00 -4.57 19.52
N VAL A 151 -1.81 -5.14 19.25
CA VAL A 151 -1.12 -5.01 17.94
C VAL A 151 -1.05 -6.39 17.27
N ILE A 152 -1.85 -6.54 16.22
CA ILE A 152 -2.02 -7.79 15.48
C ILE A 152 -1.18 -7.73 14.20
N VAL A 153 -0.34 -8.72 13.96
CA VAL A 153 0.42 -8.83 12.71
C VAL A 153 -0.35 -9.67 11.71
N ILE A 154 -0.72 -9.04 10.59
CA ILE A 154 -1.31 -9.70 9.42
C ILE A 154 -0.44 -9.34 8.21
N PRO A 155 0.45 -10.24 7.76
CA PRO A 155 1.29 -9.98 6.58
C PRO A 155 0.45 -9.72 5.33
N CYS A 156 0.95 -8.81 4.48
CA CYS A 156 0.34 -8.59 3.19
C CYS A 156 0.51 -9.85 2.32
N GLY A 157 -0.58 -10.29 1.73
CA GLY A 157 -0.59 -11.40 0.78
C GLY A 157 -0.19 -10.96 -0.64
N VAL A 158 -0.06 -11.95 -1.52
CA VAL A 158 0.16 -11.77 -2.95
C VAL A 158 -0.86 -12.58 -3.75
N ASP A 159 -1.34 -12.02 -4.87
CA ASP A 159 -2.25 -12.74 -5.75
C ASP A 159 -1.49 -13.73 -6.63
N LEU A 160 -1.52 -15.01 -6.26
CA LEU A 160 -0.81 -16.10 -6.96
C LEU A 160 -1.37 -16.38 -8.38
N LYS A 161 -2.55 -15.86 -8.73
CA LYS A 161 -3.05 -15.94 -10.11
C LYS A 161 -2.29 -14.99 -11.04
N ILE A 162 -1.85 -13.85 -10.50
CA ILE A 162 -1.12 -12.80 -11.22
C ILE A 162 0.39 -13.01 -11.08
N PHE A 163 0.88 -13.15 -9.84
CA PHE A 163 2.30 -13.27 -9.52
C PHE A 163 2.71 -14.74 -9.47
N LYS A 164 3.04 -15.29 -10.62
CA LYS A 164 3.49 -16.67 -10.79
C LYS A 164 4.54 -16.79 -11.89
N PRO A 165 5.38 -17.84 -11.86
CA PRO A 165 6.28 -18.13 -12.96
C PRO A 165 5.53 -18.26 -14.29
N ILE A 166 6.15 -17.80 -15.36
CA ILE A 166 5.59 -17.86 -16.71
C ILE A 166 6.42 -18.81 -17.58
N SER A 167 5.81 -19.37 -18.64
CA SER A 167 6.51 -20.24 -19.58
C SER A 167 7.63 -19.50 -20.32
N LYS A 168 8.59 -20.27 -20.87
CA LYS A 168 9.71 -19.73 -21.68
C LYS A 168 9.19 -18.94 -22.88
N GLU A 169 8.18 -19.45 -23.58
CA GLU A 169 7.58 -18.81 -24.75
C GLU A 169 6.94 -17.47 -24.40
N LYS A 170 6.21 -17.41 -23.28
CA LYS A 170 5.62 -16.18 -22.77
C LYS A 170 6.68 -15.17 -22.36
N LYS A 171 7.77 -15.62 -21.73
CA LYS A 171 8.92 -14.78 -21.37
C LYS A 171 9.56 -14.17 -22.62
N ILE A 172 9.80 -14.95 -23.68
CA ILE A 172 10.36 -14.47 -24.95
C ILE A 172 9.43 -13.42 -25.58
N LYS A 173 8.12 -13.67 -25.63
CA LYS A 173 7.14 -12.69 -26.16
C LYS A 173 7.17 -11.37 -25.40
N ILE A 174 7.24 -11.42 -24.07
CA ILE A 174 7.32 -10.20 -23.23
C ILE A 174 8.65 -9.47 -23.48
N ARG A 175 9.77 -10.17 -23.53
CA ARG A 175 11.09 -9.57 -23.83
C ARG A 175 11.10 -8.88 -25.19
N LYS A 176 10.57 -9.54 -26.22
CA LYS A 176 10.43 -8.95 -27.56
C LYS A 176 9.60 -7.65 -27.55
N LYS A 177 8.47 -7.67 -26.83
CA LYS A 177 7.60 -6.48 -26.67
C LYS A 177 8.31 -5.31 -25.97
N LEU A 178 9.25 -5.60 -25.09
CA LEU A 178 10.02 -4.61 -24.33
C LEU A 178 11.39 -4.28 -24.96
N ASN A 179 11.68 -4.78 -26.18
CA ASN A 179 12.97 -4.63 -26.85
C ASN A 179 14.16 -5.12 -25.99
N ILE A 180 13.98 -6.27 -25.32
CA ILE A 180 14.98 -6.91 -24.47
C ILE A 180 15.46 -8.20 -25.16
N ASN A 181 16.75 -8.29 -25.48
CA ASN A 181 17.33 -9.50 -26.02
C ASN A 181 17.31 -10.65 -24.99
N ASN A 182 17.32 -11.90 -25.46
CA ASN A 182 17.24 -13.06 -24.57
C ASN A 182 18.52 -13.26 -23.75
N ASP A 183 19.64 -12.81 -24.20
CA ASP A 183 20.95 -12.82 -23.54
C ASP A 183 21.10 -11.76 -22.45
N HIS A 184 20.25 -10.73 -22.43
CA HIS A 184 20.30 -9.71 -21.40
C HIS A 184 19.90 -10.24 -20.02
N PHE A 185 20.68 -9.90 -19.01
CA PHE A 185 20.28 -10.05 -17.60
C PHE A 185 19.52 -8.81 -17.16
N VAL A 186 18.30 -8.99 -16.67
CA VAL A 186 17.38 -7.87 -16.37
C VAL A 186 17.19 -7.72 -14.88
N PHE A 187 17.56 -6.58 -14.36
CA PHE A 187 17.16 -6.08 -13.04
C PHE A 187 15.87 -5.28 -13.19
N LEU A 188 14.89 -5.53 -12.33
CA LEU A 188 13.60 -4.84 -12.32
C LEU A 188 13.37 -4.16 -10.98
N ASN A 189 13.11 -2.87 -11.00
CA ASN A 189 12.58 -2.12 -9.86
C ASN A 189 11.17 -1.63 -10.18
N VAL A 190 10.23 -1.92 -9.30
CA VAL A 190 8.83 -1.43 -9.35
C VAL A 190 8.56 -0.66 -8.08
N SER A 191 8.61 0.66 -8.15
CA SER A 191 8.37 1.52 -6.98
C SER A 191 7.98 2.93 -7.40
N ALA A 192 7.46 3.73 -6.46
CA ALA A 192 7.46 5.17 -6.63
C ALA A 192 8.91 5.69 -6.71
N MET A 193 9.14 6.75 -7.48
CA MET A 193 10.45 7.41 -7.57
C MET A 193 10.59 8.44 -6.44
N THR A 194 10.46 7.99 -5.20
CA THR A 194 10.57 8.82 -4.00
C THR A 194 11.89 8.54 -3.28
N TRP A 195 12.38 9.52 -2.54
CA TRP A 195 13.68 9.45 -1.87
C TRP A 195 13.89 8.17 -1.02
N ASN A 196 12.87 7.77 -0.27
CA ASN A 196 12.91 6.60 0.60
C ASN A 196 13.02 5.25 -0.15
N LYS A 197 12.87 5.24 -1.48
CA LYS A 197 13.02 4.03 -2.30
C LYS A 197 14.46 3.80 -2.75
N GLY A 198 15.38 4.71 -2.43
CA GLY A 198 16.81 4.55 -2.69
C GLY A 198 17.21 4.48 -4.17
N ILE A 199 16.43 5.08 -5.07
CA ILE A 199 16.63 4.98 -6.53
C ILE A 199 17.99 5.51 -6.96
N ASN A 200 18.47 6.62 -6.36
CA ASN A 200 19.80 7.16 -6.61
C ASN A 200 20.90 6.14 -6.28
N LYS A 201 20.82 5.45 -5.16
CA LYS A 201 21.77 4.41 -4.77
C LYS A 201 21.71 3.22 -5.75
N LEU A 202 20.50 2.82 -6.16
CA LEU A 202 20.30 1.77 -7.17
C LEU A 202 20.98 2.17 -8.50
N LEU A 203 20.81 3.39 -8.97
CA LEU A 203 21.40 3.88 -10.21
C LEU A 203 22.93 3.86 -10.17
N VAL A 204 23.53 4.33 -9.07
CA VAL A 204 24.99 4.29 -8.88
C VAL A 204 25.49 2.85 -8.87
N ALA A 205 24.88 1.98 -8.08
CA ALA A 205 25.29 0.57 -8.02
C ALA A 205 25.12 -0.15 -9.37
N PHE A 206 24.01 0.14 -10.07
CA PHE A 206 23.79 -0.45 -11.39
C PHE A 206 24.79 0.05 -12.44
N SER A 207 25.24 1.29 -12.36
CA SER A 207 26.25 1.85 -13.25
C SER A 207 27.56 1.05 -13.18
N GLU A 208 28.01 0.65 -11.99
CA GLU A 208 29.17 -0.23 -11.84
C GLU A 208 28.97 -1.63 -12.43
N ILE A 209 27.77 -2.18 -12.28
CA ILE A 209 27.39 -3.46 -12.91
C ILE A 209 27.43 -3.32 -14.42
N LYS A 210 26.86 -2.26 -14.96
CA LYS A 210 26.78 -2.02 -16.40
C LYS A 210 28.16 -1.83 -17.04
N ARG A 211 29.09 -1.18 -16.33
CA ARG A 211 30.48 -1.03 -16.77
C ARG A 211 31.19 -2.37 -16.95
N LYS A 212 30.93 -3.34 -16.06
CA LYS A 212 31.52 -4.69 -16.10
C LYS A 212 30.78 -5.65 -17.04
N TYR A 213 29.45 -5.50 -17.15
CA TYR A 213 28.58 -6.45 -17.83
C TYR A 213 27.66 -5.71 -18.81
N SER A 214 28.10 -5.59 -20.06
CA SER A 214 27.36 -4.87 -21.11
C SER A 214 25.94 -5.42 -21.35
N PHE A 215 25.73 -6.72 -21.12
CA PHE A 215 24.43 -7.40 -21.25
C PHE A 215 23.47 -7.11 -20.10
N ALA A 216 23.89 -6.44 -19.01
CA ALA A 216 22.99 -6.06 -17.92
C ALA A 216 22.03 -4.94 -18.34
N LYS A 217 20.77 -5.07 -17.98
CA LYS A 217 19.70 -4.07 -18.20
C LYS A 217 19.01 -3.75 -16.87
N LEU A 218 18.69 -2.47 -16.64
CA LEU A 218 17.85 -2.04 -15.55
C LEU A 218 16.54 -1.50 -16.09
N ILE A 219 15.42 -2.01 -15.56
CA ILE A 219 14.09 -1.50 -15.85
C ILE A 219 13.56 -0.83 -14.58
N LEU A 220 13.19 0.43 -14.69
CA LEU A 220 12.52 1.19 -13.64
C LEU A 220 11.06 1.39 -14.05
N LYS A 221 10.14 0.85 -13.26
CA LYS A 221 8.70 1.09 -13.39
C LYS A 221 8.27 2.05 -12.30
N ASP A 222 7.98 3.28 -12.68
CA ASP A 222 7.53 4.35 -11.79
C ASP A 222 6.01 4.40 -11.61
N GLN A 223 5.57 5.32 -10.76
CA GLN A 223 4.17 5.64 -10.48
C GLN A 223 3.97 7.17 -10.55
N SER A 224 4.35 7.75 -11.70
CA SER A 224 4.31 9.20 -11.94
C SER A 224 2.92 9.82 -11.81
N ASN A 225 1.87 9.05 -12.14
CA ASN A 225 0.47 9.50 -12.01
C ASN A 225 0.06 9.79 -10.55
N LEU A 226 0.80 9.27 -9.56
CA LEU A 226 0.49 9.47 -8.15
C LEU A 226 1.52 10.37 -7.47
N TYR A 227 2.81 10.21 -7.79
CA TYR A 227 3.90 10.87 -7.06
C TYR A 227 4.62 11.95 -7.88
N LYS A 228 4.19 12.21 -9.13
CA LYS A 228 4.79 13.18 -10.07
C LYS A 228 6.25 12.92 -10.46
N GLU A 229 7.02 12.27 -9.60
CA GLU A 229 8.41 11.92 -9.86
C GLU A 229 8.52 10.77 -10.88
N THR A 230 9.35 10.96 -11.88
CA THR A 230 9.57 9.98 -12.95
C THR A 230 10.95 9.35 -12.87
N ALA A 231 11.08 8.14 -13.38
CA ALA A 231 12.38 7.48 -13.53
C ALA A 231 13.35 8.33 -14.35
N LYS A 232 12.85 9.02 -15.41
CA LYS A 232 13.64 9.93 -16.25
C LYS A 232 14.25 11.08 -15.45
N ASN A 233 13.45 11.71 -14.58
CA ASN A 233 13.93 12.81 -13.74
C ASN A 233 15.00 12.33 -12.76
N TYR A 234 14.81 11.18 -12.12
CA TYR A 234 15.78 10.61 -11.20
C TYR A 234 17.09 10.25 -11.89
N ILE A 235 17.05 9.66 -13.08
CA ILE A 235 18.23 9.37 -13.88
C ILE A 235 18.99 10.68 -14.20
N SER A 236 18.29 11.72 -14.64
CA SER A 236 18.88 13.02 -14.93
C SER A 236 19.57 13.65 -13.73
N ILE A 237 18.90 13.67 -12.57
CA ILE A 237 19.44 14.21 -11.32
C ILE A 237 20.67 13.41 -10.86
N THR A 238 20.59 12.07 -10.94
CA THR A 238 21.71 11.21 -10.52
C THR A 238 22.92 11.40 -11.43
N LYS A 239 22.73 11.53 -12.74
CA LYS A 239 23.83 11.82 -13.70
C LYS A 239 24.57 13.13 -13.42
N LYS A 240 23.86 14.15 -12.90
CA LYS A 240 24.49 15.42 -12.52
C LYS A 240 25.40 15.29 -11.29
N ASN A 241 25.06 14.41 -10.38
CA ASN A 241 25.69 14.30 -9.06
C ASN A 241 26.69 13.14 -8.96
N PHE A 242 26.59 12.15 -9.84
CA PHE A 242 27.42 10.94 -9.81
C PHE A 242 27.75 10.50 -11.24
N PRO A 243 28.97 9.95 -11.47
CA PRO A 243 29.32 9.34 -12.76
C PRO A 243 28.53 8.03 -12.91
N ILE A 244 27.40 8.07 -13.64
CA ILE A 244 26.65 6.88 -14.05
C ILE A 244 26.65 6.72 -15.56
N TYR A 245 26.85 5.48 -16.02
CA TYR A 245 27.05 5.08 -17.41
C TYR A 245 25.80 4.44 -18.03
#